data_a9b1009c256c130704132cc58a581318
#
_entry.id   a9b1009c256c130704132cc58a581318
#
_cell.length_a   1.000
_cell.length_b   1.000
_cell.length_c   1.000
_cell.angle_alpha   90.00
_cell.angle_beta   90.00
_cell.angle_gamma   90.00
#
_symmetry.space_group_name_H-M   'P 1'
#
loop_
_entity.id
_entity.type
_entity.pdbx_description
1 polymer ?
#
loop_
_entity_poly.entity_id
_entity_poly.type
_entity_poly.pdbx_seq_one_letter_code
_entity_poly.pdbx_strand_id
1 'polypeptide(L)'
;PGGLEKVGKALGFKDDKKKSATGKALIKYFSVPCKPSKRNGKRTRNMPHHEPEKWQLYIEYNRQDVVAEMAIADKLRSVVVPEFEWDLWRTDIRMNANGIKIDMELVDSALYVSDTWNEHLMETAMQITNLDNPNSTAQMSKWLKENGVEVENLQKATVEKLINETSGDVKKVLEIRQELSKTSTKKYVAMREALGNDGRVRGLLQFYGANRTGRWAGRLVQVPISTWRILTTQGKL
;
A
#
# COMPACT_ATOMS: atom_id res chain seq x y z
N PRO A 1 -1.27 -0.19 19.27
CA PRO A 1 -2.48 0.62 19.50
C PRO A 1 -3.03 1.13 18.16
N GLY A 2 -4.34 1.17 18.03
CA GLY A 2 -4.99 1.74 16.85
C GLY A 2 -4.97 3.27 16.92
N GLY A 3 -5.57 3.94 15.91
CA GLY A 3 -5.74 5.40 15.95
C GLY A 3 -6.60 5.89 17.12
N LEU A 4 -6.78 7.20 17.22
CA LEU A 4 -7.48 7.90 18.33
C LEU A 4 -8.80 7.25 18.75
N GLU A 5 -9.60 6.78 17.78
CA GLU A 5 -10.86 6.09 18.03
C GLU A 5 -10.68 4.83 18.91
N LYS A 6 -9.69 3.97 18.59
CA LYS A 6 -9.45 2.74 19.35
C LYS A 6 -8.89 3.01 20.73
N VAL A 7 -8.00 4.01 20.84
CA VAL A 7 -7.44 4.43 22.12
C VAL A 7 -8.54 5.05 23.00
N GLY A 8 -9.35 5.94 22.46
CA GLY A 8 -10.48 6.53 23.17
C GLY A 8 -11.46 5.48 23.70
N LYS A 9 -11.81 4.49 22.85
CA LYS A 9 -12.65 3.36 23.25
C LYS A 9 -12.03 2.54 24.40
N ALA A 10 -10.74 2.25 24.31
CA ALA A 10 -10.02 1.49 25.36
C ALA A 10 -9.97 2.26 26.70
N LEU A 11 -9.95 3.60 26.65
CA LEU A 11 -9.98 4.48 27.82
C LEU A 11 -11.39 4.81 28.33
N GLY A 12 -12.44 4.23 27.70
CA GLY A 12 -13.83 4.40 28.14
C GLY A 12 -14.46 5.73 27.73
N PHE A 13 -13.93 6.44 26.72
CA PHE A 13 -14.60 7.65 26.21
C PHE A 13 -15.90 7.32 25.47
N LYS A 14 -16.89 8.19 25.62
CA LYS A 14 -18.18 8.10 24.94
C LYS A 14 -18.04 8.39 23.44
N ASP A 15 -19.08 8.12 22.68
CA ASP A 15 -19.09 8.21 21.22
C ASP A 15 -18.82 9.61 20.64
N ASP A 16 -19.12 10.67 21.41
CA ASP A 16 -18.81 12.06 21.05
C ASP A 16 -17.30 12.36 20.91
N LYS A 17 -16.46 11.51 21.48
CA LYS A 17 -15.00 11.55 21.38
C LYS A 17 -14.43 10.65 20.28
N LYS A 18 -15.28 10.01 19.49
CA LYS A 18 -14.88 9.11 18.40
C LYS A 18 -14.73 9.86 17.07
N LYS A 19 -13.82 9.37 16.24
CA LYS A 19 -13.71 9.83 14.86
C LYS A 19 -14.95 9.47 14.05
N SER A 20 -15.52 10.43 13.34
CA SER A 20 -16.66 10.18 12.44
C SER A 20 -16.19 9.54 11.12
N ALA A 21 -17.03 8.69 10.54
CA ALA A 21 -16.77 8.11 9.20
C ALA A 21 -16.66 9.20 8.12
N THR A 22 -17.40 10.29 8.28
CA THR A 22 -17.38 11.47 7.41
C THR A 22 -16.00 12.12 7.38
N GLY A 23 -15.29 12.16 8.52
CA GLY A 23 -13.95 12.72 8.61
C GLY A 23 -12.93 12.00 7.73
N LYS A 24 -12.97 10.67 7.66
CA LYS A 24 -12.10 9.88 6.77
C LYS A 24 -12.31 10.23 5.30
N ALA A 25 -13.56 10.46 4.89
CA ALA A 25 -13.87 10.86 3.52
C ALA A 25 -13.37 12.29 3.23
N LEU A 26 -13.46 13.21 4.20
CA LEU A 26 -12.94 14.58 4.07
C LEU A 26 -11.40 14.61 3.99
N ILE A 27 -10.70 13.83 4.83
CA ILE A 27 -9.25 13.65 4.73
C ILE A 27 -8.88 13.21 3.32
N LYS A 28 -9.51 12.15 2.82
CA LYS A 28 -9.23 11.64 1.46
C LYS A 28 -9.52 12.70 0.39
N TYR A 29 -10.61 13.44 0.53
CA TYR A 29 -11.01 14.45 -0.43
C TYR A 29 -10.01 15.59 -0.58
N PHE A 30 -9.47 16.12 0.53
CA PHE A 30 -8.57 17.26 0.52
C PHE A 30 -7.08 16.88 0.51
N SER A 31 -6.70 15.70 1.01
CA SER A 31 -5.29 15.31 1.16
C SER A 31 -4.77 14.42 0.03
N VAL A 32 -5.65 13.73 -0.70
CA VAL A 32 -5.25 12.84 -1.80
C VAL A 32 -5.45 13.55 -3.14
N PRO A 33 -4.47 13.49 -4.06
CA PRO A 33 -4.64 13.99 -5.43
C PRO A 33 -5.88 13.38 -6.11
N CYS A 34 -6.60 14.18 -6.88
CA CYS A 34 -7.76 13.72 -7.66
C CYS A 34 -7.40 13.61 -9.14
N LYS A 35 -8.06 12.67 -9.85
CA LYS A 35 -7.87 12.54 -11.29
C LYS A 35 -8.50 13.73 -12.02
N PRO A 36 -7.80 14.36 -12.98
CA PRO A 36 -8.35 15.41 -13.81
C PRO A 36 -9.58 14.92 -14.58
N SER A 37 -10.65 15.69 -14.55
CA SER A 37 -11.89 15.39 -15.30
C SER A 37 -12.57 16.68 -15.73
N LYS A 38 -13.46 16.61 -16.70
CA LYS A 38 -14.29 17.77 -17.10
C LYS A 38 -15.12 18.32 -15.92
N ARG A 39 -15.64 17.42 -15.05
CA ARG A 39 -16.42 17.77 -13.86
C ARG A 39 -15.67 18.60 -12.84
N ASN A 40 -14.38 18.34 -12.66
CA ASN A 40 -13.58 19.03 -11.65
C ASN A 40 -12.68 20.12 -12.24
N GLY A 41 -12.96 20.59 -13.47
CA GLY A 41 -12.16 21.61 -14.14
C GLY A 41 -10.71 21.18 -14.41
N LYS A 42 -10.49 19.87 -14.64
CA LYS A 42 -9.16 19.25 -14.87
C LYS A 42 -8.18 19.44 -13.73
N ARG A 43 -8.65 19.76 -12.52
CA ARG A 43 -7.78 19.90 -11.35
C ARG A 43 -7.23 18.54 -10.88
N THR A 44 -6.03 18.56 -10.32
CA THR A 44 -5.36 17.41 -9.73
C THR A 44 -5.47 17.37 -8.21
N ARG A 45 -5.98 18.44 -7.58
CA ARG A 45 -6.15 18.57 -6.14
C ARG A 45 -7.41 19.35 -5.78
N ASN A 46 -8.10 18.94 -4.74
CA ASN A 46 -9.19 19.70 -4.16
C ASN A 46 -8.63 20.72 -3.14
N MET A 47 -9.01 21.98 -3.34
CA MET A 47 -8.61 23.09 -2.47
C MET A 47 -9.83 23.59 -1.69
N PRO A 48 -9.64 24.32 -0.58
CA PRO A 48 -10.75 24.83 0.25
C PRO A 48 -11.84 25.59 -0.52
N HIS A 49 -11.44 26.43 -1.46
CA HIS A 49 -12.35 27.26 -2.24
C HIS A 49 -13.19 26.47 -3.26
N HIS A 50 -12.84 25.22 -3.58
CA HIS A 50 -13.64 24.39 -4.48
C HIS A 50 -14.92 23.86 -3.81
N GLU A 51 -14.92 23.65 -2.50
CA GLU A 51 -16.02 23.12 -1.71
C GLU A 51 -15.96 23.71 -0.28
N PRO A 52 -16.34 24.99 -0.11
CA PRO A 52 -16.19 25.68 1.17
C PRO A 52 -16.92 25.01 2.33
N GLU A 53 -18.11 24.46 2.07
CA GLU A 53 -18.90 23.75 3.09
C GLU A 53 -18.18 22.47 3.57
N LYS A 54 -17.65 21.68 2.65
CA LYS A 54 -16.86 20.48 3.01
C LYS A 54 -15.58 20.86 3.75
N TRP A 55 -14.98 22.01 3.37
CA TRP A 55 -13.79 22.51 4.07
C TRP A 55 -14.11 22.91 5.50
N GLN A 56 -15.24 23.57 5.74
CA GLN A 56 -15.67 23.90 7.10
C GLN A 56 -15.92 22.64 7.96
N LEU A 57 -16.57 21.63 7.39
CA LEU A 57 -16.73 20.33 8.06
C LEU A 57 -15.38 19.67 8.35
N TYR A 58 -14.41 19.84 7.46
CA TYR A 58 -13.06 19.30 7.67
C TYR A 58 -12.30 20.02 8.79
N ILE A 59 -12.45 21.35 8.91
CA ILE A 59 -11.94 22.13 10.03
C ILE A 59 -12.53 21.63 11.36
N GLU A 60 -13.85 21.46 11.41
CA GLU A 60 -14.54 21.00 12.62
C GLU A 60 -14.13 19.57 12.99
N TYR A 61 -13.99 18.70 12.01
CA TYR A 61 -13.46 17.36 12.21
C TYR A 61 -12.05 17.38 12.81
N ASN A 62 -11.15 18.23 12.28
CA ASN A 62 -9.79 18.38 12.82
C ASN A 62 -9.79 18.93 14.24
N ARG A 63 -10.66 19.92 14.53
CA ARG A 63 -10.84 20.44 15.90
C ARG A 63 -11.26 19.34 16.87
N GLN A 64 -12.20 18.50 16.46
CA GLN A 64 -12.66 17.37 17.30
C GLN A 64 -11.56 16.31 17.51
N ASP A 65 -10.71 16.07 16.51
CA ASP A 65 -9.55 15.18 16.66
C ASP A 65 -8.57 15.72 17.74
N VAL A 66 -8.29 17.02 17.72
CA VAL A 66 -7.42 17.68 18.72
C VAL A 66 -8.04 17.58 20.12
N VAL A 67 -9.34 17.85 20.28
CA VAL A 67 -10.05 17.72 21.55
C VAL A 67 -9.98 16.29 22.10
N ALA A 68 -10.15 15.29 21.22
CA ALA A 68 -10.03 13.89 21.60
C ALA A 68 -8.62 13.52 22.04
N GLU A 69 -7.59 14.02 21.32
CA GLU A 69 -6.18 13.83 21.66
C GLU A 69 -5.83 14.45 23.02
N MET A 70 -6.27 15.68 23.29
CA MET A 70 -6.08 16.35 24.58
C MET A 70 -6.73 15.56 25.72
N ALA A 71 -7.95 15.06 25.53
CA ALA A 71 -8.63 14.26 26.54
C ALA A 71 -7.93 12.92 26.82
N ILE A 72 -7.34 12.30 25.79
CA ILE A 72 -6.50 11.10 25.92
C ILE A 72 -5.22 11.43 26.69
N ALA A 73 -4.55 12.52 26.34
CA ALA A 73 -3.33 12.96 27.02
C ALA A 73 -3.57 13.22 28.50
N ASP A 74 -4.67 13.91 28.86
CA ASP A 74 -5.07 14.13 30.24
C ASP A 74 -5.33 12.82 31.02
N LYS A 75 -6.00 11.86 30.38
CA LYS A 75 -6.27 10.55 30.99
C LYS A 75 -5.00 9.73 31.22
N LEU A 76 -4.00 9.91 30.38
CA LEU A 76 -2.72 9.19 30.44
C LEU A 76 -1.62 9.97 31.18
N ARG A 77 -1.93 11.15 31.77
CA ARG A 77 -0.94 12.04 32.40
C ARG A 77 -0.12 11.36 33.49
N SER A 78 -0.72 10.40 34.24
CA SER A 78 -0.04 9.65 35.28
C SER A 78 0.84 8.50 34.76
N VAL A 79 0.77 8.18 33.48
CA VAL A 79 1.56 7.11 32.89
C VAL A 79 2.92 7.68 32.49
N VAL A 80 3.95 7.30 33.24
CA VAL A 80 5.33 7.75 32.96
C VAL A 80 5.93 6.89 31.85
N VAL A 81 6.33 7.54 30.76
CA VAL A 81 7.10 6.91 29.69
C VAL A 81 8.59 7.09 30.01
N PRO A 82 9.39 6.01 30.09
CA PRO A 82 10.82 6.11 30.35
C PRO A 82 11.55 6.98 29.29
N GLU A 83 12.59 7.73 29.72
CA GLU A 83 13.29 8.66 28.81
C GLU A 83 13.91 7.96 27.58
N PHE A 84 14.40 6.73 27.76
CA PHE A 84 14.96 5.97 26.63
C PHE A 84 13.94 5.70 25.51
N GLU A 85 12.64 5.57 25.84
CA GLU A 85 11.57 5.41 24.84
C GLU A 85 11.37 6.70 24.04
N TRP A 86 11.48 7.86 24.72
CA TRP A 86 11.47 9.16 24.05
C TRP A 86 12.66 9.34 23.12
N ASP A 87 13.84 8.87 23.51
CA ASP A 87 15.03 8.92 22.66
C ASP A 87 14.91 8.03 21.42
N LEU A 88 14.33 6.85 21.58
CA LEU A 88 14.00 5.96 20.47
C LEU A 88 12.96 6.59 19.53
N TRP A 89 11.92 7.22 20.06
CA TRP A 89 10.93 7.94 19.27
C TRP A 89 11.52 9.15 18.53
N ARG A 90 12.36 9.95 19.19
CA ARG A 90 13.09 11.06 18.54
C ARG A 90 14.02 10.55 17.43
N THR A 91 14.62 9.38 17.63
CA THR A 91 15.45 8.72 16.62
C THR A 91 14.61 8.28 15.42
N ASP A 92 13.42 7.70 15.63
CA ASP A 92 12.48 7.37 14.56
C ASP A 92 12.11 8.59 13.72
N ILE A 93 11.79 9.72 14.36
CA ILE A 93 11.50 10.98 13.66
C ILE A 93 12.69 11.41 12.79
N ARG A 94 13.92 11.37 13.32
CA ARG A 94 15.12 11.75 12.57
C ARG A 94 15.39 10.82 11.40
N MET A 95 15.26 9.50 11.59
CA MET A 95 15.44 8.51 10.53
C MET A 95 14.39 8.71 9.41
N ASN A 96 13.14 8.89 9.77
CA ASN A 96 12.07 9.12 8.81
C ASN A 96 12.18 10.47 8.09
N ALA A 97 12.64 11.53 8.77
CA ALA A 97 12.90 12.83 8.16
C ALA A 97 14.09 12.79 7.20
N ASN A 98 15.17 12.10 7.57
CA ASN A 98 16.32 11.89 6.69
C ASN A 98 15.96 11.06 5.46
N GLY A 99 15.16 10.02 5.64
CA GLY A 99 14.77 9.08 4.59
C GLY A 99 15.91 8.19 4.12
N ILE A 100 15.59 7.28 3.22
CA ILE A 100 16.52 6.30 2.64
C ILE A 100 16.72 6.65 1.17
N LYS A 101 17.98 6.78 0.75
CA LYS A 101 18.34 7.01 -0.65
C LYS A 101 17.98 5.76 -1.47
N ILE A 102 17.34 5.97 -2.59
CA ILE A 102 16.95 4.90 -3.51
C ILE A 102 17.88 4.92 -4.72
N ASP A 103 18.35 3.74 -5.09
CA ASP A 103 19.02 3.52 -6.35
C ASP A 103 17.97 3.46 -7.47
N MET A 104 17.80 4.56 -8.17
CA MET A 104 16.78 4.67 -9.20
C MET A 104 17.17 3.92 -10.48
N GLU A 105 18.45 3.76 -10.77
CA GLU A 105 18.91 2.94 -11.90
C GLU A 105 18.49 1.49 -11.72
N LEU A 106 18.67 0.94 -10.50
CA LEU A 106 18.19 -0.39 -10.15
C LEU A 106 16.66 -0.49 -10.23
N VAL A 107 15.95 0.51 -9.71
CA VAL A 107 14.47 0.53 -9.71
C VAL A 107 13.94 0.55 -11.14
N ASP A 108 14.44 1.44 -11.98
CA ASP A 108 13.97 1.60 -13.36
C ASP A 108 14.33 0.36 -14.21
N SER A 109 15.52 -0.22 -14.02
CA SER A 109 15.92 -1.47 -14.68
C SER A 109 15.01 -2.63 -14.26
N ALA A 110 14.69 -2.76 -12.97
CA ALA A 110 13.80 -3.81 -12.48
C ALA A 110 12.38 -3.67 -13.03
N LEU A 111 11.88 -2.44 -13.15
CA LEU A 111 10.56 -2.17 -13.75
C LEU A 111 10.58 -2.47 -15.25
N TYR A 112 11.60 -2.04 -15.96
CA TYR A 112 11.75 -2.34 -17.41
C TYR A 112 11.73 -3.84 -17.68
N VAL A 113 12.53 -4.63 -16.96
CA VAL A 113 12.55 -6.10 -17.10
C VAL A 113 11.18 -6.70 -16.79
N SER A 114 10.53 -6.22 -15.71
CA SER A 114 9.19 -6.70 -15.34
C SER A 114 8.14 -6.38 -16.40
N ASP A 115 8.15 -5.18 -16.93
CA ASP A 115 7.16 -4.73 -17.92
C ASP A 115 7.35 -5.50 -19.24
N THR A 116 8.60 -5.62 -19.74
CA THR A 116 8.93 -6.39 -20.94
C THR A 116 8.52 -7.86 -20.80
N TRP A 117 8.77 -8.45 -19.61
CA TRP A 117 8.39 -9.84 -19.36
C TRP A 117 6.87 -10.02 -19.32
N ASN A 118 6.16 -9.09 -18.67
CA ASN A 118 4.69 -9.11 -18.60
C ASN A 118 4.06 -8.93 -20.00
N GLU A 119 4.61 -8.07 -20.83
CA GLU A 119 4.18 -7.90 -22.23
C GLU A 119 4.34 -9.21 -23.00
N HIS A 120 5.50 -9.84 -22.95
CA HIS A 120 5.75 -11.13 -23.58
C HIS A 120 4.80 -12.23 -23.11
N LEU A 121 4.55 -12.32 -21.80
CA LEU A 121 3.60 -13.28 -21.24
C LEU A 121 2.17 -13.00 -21.71
N MET A 122 1.78 -11.72 -21.77
CA MET A 122 0.46 -11.33 -22.23
C MET A 122 0.28 -11.68 -23.72
N GLU A 123 1.25 -11.37 -24.58
CA GLU A 123 1.23 -11.74 -26.01
C GLU A 123 1.12 -13.25 -26.19
N THR A 124 1.90 -14.02 -25.41
CA THR A 124 1.83 -15.48 -25.44
C THR A 124 0.45 -16.00 -25.05
N ALA A 125 -0.15 -15.43 -23.99
CA ALA A 125 -1.49 -15.81 -23.57
C ALA A 125 -2.55 -15.43 -24.63
N MET A 126 -2.44 -14.27 -25.28
CA MET A 126 -3.32 -13.85 -26.37
C MET A 126 -3.22 -14.79 -27.58
N GLN A 127 -2.02 -15.20 -27.95
CA GLN A 127 -1.80 -16.15 -29.06
C GLN A 127 -2.43 -17.53 -28.79
N ILE A 128 -2.33 -18.02 -27.55
CA ILE A 128 -2.90 -19.34 -27.19
C ILE A 128 -4.42 -19.26 -27.06
N THR A 129 -4.94 -18.21 -26.44
CA THR A 129 -6.36 -18.12 -26.10
C THR A 129 -7.23 -17.45 -27.15
N ASN A 130 -6.64 -16.68 -28.05
CA ASN A 130 -7.34 -15.78 -28.98
C ASN A 130 -8.24 -14.73 -28.26
N LEU A 131 -7.95 -14.39 -27.01
CA LEU A 131 -8.69 -13.40 -26.22
C LEU A 131 -8.05 -12.03 -26.38
N ASP A 132 -8.88 -10.98 -26.45
CA ASP A 132 -8.40 -9.59 -26.46
C ASP A 132 -7.71 -9.21 -25.13
N ASN A 133 -8.18 -9.78 -24.01
CA ASN A 133 -7.62 -9.54 -22.70
C ASN A 133 -7.62 -10.79 -21.81
N PRO A 134 -6.55 -11.62 -21.86
CA PRO A 134 -6.40 -12.79 -21.00
C PRO A 134 -6.43 -12.49 -19.49
N ASN A 135 -6.20 -11.25 -19.07
CA ASN A 135 -6.33 -10.84 -17.66
C ASN A 135 -7.78 -10.63 -17.23
N SER A 136 -8.71 -10.47 -18.15
CA SER A 136 -10.14 -10.39 -17.84
C SER A 136 -10.64 -11.71 -17.25
N THR A 137 -11.12 -11.66 -16.01
CA THR A 137 -11.69 -12.84 -15.34
C THR A 137 -12.85 -13.43 -16.13
N ALA A 138 -13.72 -12.58 -16.70
CA ALA A 138 -14.87 -13.03 -17.47
C ALA A 138 -14.46 -13.75 -18.77
N GLN A 139 -13.52 -13.15 -19.54
CA GLN A 139 -13.04 -13.76 -20.78
C GLN A 139 -12.29 -15.08 -20.49
N MET A 140 -11.44 -15.09 -19.48
CA MET A 140 -10.67 -16.28 -19.09
C MET A 140 -11.58 -17.41 -18.59
N SER A 141 -12.59 -17.12 -17.77
CA SER A 141 -13.53 -18.16 -17.31
C SER A 141 -14.33 -18.76 -18.47
N LYS A 142 -14.72 -17.94 -19.45
CA LYS A 142 -15.41 -18.41 -20.64
C LYS A 142 -14.49 -19.34 -21.46
N TRP A 143 -13.26 -18.92 -21.73
CA TRP A 143 -12.28 -19.71 -22.47
C TRP A 143 -11.95 -21.04 -21.77
N LEU A 144 -11.78 -21.06 -20.44
CA LEU A 144 -11.57 -22.27 -19.67
C LEU A 144 -12.75 -23.24 -19.82
N LYS A 145 -13.98 -22.74 -19.74
CA LYS A 145 -15.18 -23.54 -19.93
C LYS A 145 -15.25 -24.15 -21.34
N GLU A 146 -14.92 -23.40 -22.36
CA GLU A 146 -14.85 -23.88 -23.76
C GLU A 146 -13.78 -24.97 -23.93
N ASN A 147 -12.74 -24.99 -23.07
CA ASN A 147 -11.69 -26.02 -23.03
C ASN A 147 -11.97 -27.12 -21.96
N GLY A 148 -13.22 -27.26 -21.49
CA GLY A 148 -13.63 -28.34 -20.61
C GLY A 148 -13.31 -28.12 -19.12
N VAL A 149 -12.90 -26.90 -18.71
CA VAL A 149 -12.56 -26.59 -17.33
C VAL A 149 -13.58 -25.60 -16.74
N GLU A 150 -14.44 -26.08 -15.84
CA GLU A 150 -15.37 -25.21 -15.11
C GLU A 150 -14.71 -24.65 -13.85
N VAL A 151 -14.86 -23.33 -13.67
CA VAL A 151 -14.27 -22.60 -12.54
C VAL A 151 -15.29 -21.67 -11.88
N GLU A 152 -15.36 -21.70 -10.56
CA GLU A 152 -16.17 -20.74 -9.78
C GLU A 152 -15.48 -19.36 -9.66
N ASN A 153 -14.15 -19.36 -9.58
CA ASN A 153 -13.32 -18.17 -9.48
C ASN A 153 -11.92 -18.45 -9.98
N LEU A 154 -11.15 -17.37 -10.18
CA LEU A 154 -9.74 -17.42 -10.60
C LEU A 154 -8.81 -16.84 -9.52
N GLN A 155 -9.11 -17.14 -8.25
CA GLN A 155 -8.25 -16.82 -7.12
C GLN A 155 -6.98 -17.68 -7.12
N LYS A 156 -5.96 -17.23 -6.41
CA LYS A 156 -4.64 -17.88 -6.39
C LYS A 156 -4.72 -19.38 -6.09
N ALA A 157 -5.45 -19.77 -5.04
CA ALA A 157 -5.58 -21.18 -4.65
C ALA A 157 -6.27 -22.05 -5.72
N THR A 158 -7.30 -21.51 -6.38
CA THR A 158 -8.00 -22.18 -7.48
C THR A 158 -7.08 -22.37 -8.69
N VAL A 159 -6.33 -21.31 -9.06
CA VAL A 159 -5.37 -21.36 -10.18
C VAL A 159 -4.27 -22.39 -9.89
N GLU A 160 -3.69 -22.40 -8.68
CA GLU A 160 -2.66 -23.38 -8.27
C GLU A 160 -3.17 -24.82 -8.35
N LYS A 161 -4.41 -25.08 -7.93
CA LYS A 161 -5.04 -26.39 -8.05
C LYS A 161 -5.19 -26.81 -9.53
N LEU A 162 -5.75 -25.93 -10.36
CA LEU A 162 -6.00 -26.19 -11.77
C LEU A 162 -4.71 -26.43 -12.56
N ILE A 163 -3.62 -25.77 -12.26
CA ILE A 163 -2.30 -26.02 -12.89
C ILE A 163 -1.86 -27.47 -12.70
N ASN A 164 -2.18 -28.06 -11.54
CA ASN A 164 -1.81 -29.45 -11.25
C ASN A 164 -2.80 -30.48 -11.86
N GLU A 165 -4.02 -30.06 -12.16
CA GLU A 165 -5.10 -30.93 -12.69
C GLU A 165 -5.24 -30.85 -14.21
N THR A 166 -4.61 -29.86 -14.85
CA THR A 166 -4.71 -29.61 -16.30
C THR A 166 -3.38 -29.87 -17.04
N SER A 167 -3.43 -29.92 -18.35
CA SER A 167 -2.26 -30.11 -19.23
C SER A 167 -2.37 -29.25 -20.49
N GLY A 168 -1.32 -29.24 -21.33
CA GLY A 168 -1.31 -28.54 -22.60
C GLY A 168 -1.48 -27.03 -22.46
N ASP A 169 -2.24 -26.43 -23.38
CA ASP A 169 -2.43 -24.97 -23.46
C ASP A 169 -3.16 -24.41 -22.25
N VAL A 170 -4.12 -25.14 -21.68
CA VAL A 170 -4.84 -24.71 -20.47
C VAL A 170 -3.88 -24.52 -19.31
N LYS A 171 -3.02 -25.50 -19.06
CA LYS A 171 -2.00 -25.41 -18.00
C LYS A 171 -1.07 -24.23 -18.25
N LYS A 172 -0.56 -24.08 -19.47
CA LYS A 172 0.37 -23.01 -19.84
C LYS A 172 -0.24 -21.63 -19.62
N VAL A 173 -1.50 -21.43 -20.00
CA VAL A 173 -2.22 -20.16 -19.80
C VAL A 173 -2.46 -19.86 -18.30
N LEU A 174 -2.77 -20.89 -17.50
CA LEU A 174 -2.92 -20.74 -16.05
C LEU A 174 -1.58 -20.40 -15.37
N GLU A 175 -0.47 -20.99 -15.81
CA GLU A 175 0.88 -20.65 -15.33
C GLU A 175 1.24 -19.21 -15.68
N ILE A 176 0.96 -18.75 -16.91
CA ILE A 176 1.15 -17.36 -17.33
C ILE A 176 0.31 -16.43 -16.43
N ARG A 177 -0.96 -16.76 -16.20
CA ARG A 177 -1.82 -15.95 -15.31
C ARG A 177 -1.30 -15.88 -13.88
N GLN A 178 -0.78 -16.99 -13.35
CA GLN A 178 -0.15 -17.03 -12.04
C GLN A 178 1.08 -16.10 -12.00
N GLU A 179 1.91 -16.12 -13.03
CA GLU A 179 3.10 -15.28 -13.15
C GLU A 179 2.73 -13.80 -13.22
N LEU A 180 1.79 -13.41 -14.07
CA LEU A 180 1.27 -12.04 -14.20
C LEU A 180 0.61 -11.53 -12.91
N SER A 181 0.13 -12.40 -12.04
CA SER A 181 -0.46 -12.04 -10.75
C SER A 181 0.56 -11.72 -9.66
N LYS A 182 1.85 -11.99 -9.88
CA LYS A 182 2.91 -11.72 -8.91
C LYS A 182 3.04 -10.23 -8.64
N THR A 183 3.12 -9.90 -7.35
CA THR A 183 3.14 -8.50 -6.88
C THR A 183 4.52 -8.04 -6.40
N SER A 184 5.56 -8.85 -6.62
CA SER A 184 6.91 -8.57 -6.13
C SER A 184 7.50 -7.26 -6.66
N THR A 185 7.14 -6.87 -7.89
CA THR A 185 7.60 -5.64 -8.55
C THR A 185 6.87 -4.37 -8.08
N LYS A 186 5.70 -4.50 -7.45
CA LYS A 186 4.94 -3.34 -6.92
C LYS A 186 5.72 -2.48 -5.91
N LYS A 187 6.71 -3.07 -5.25
CA LYS A 187 7.60 -2.32 -4.35
C LYS A 187 8.43 -1.27 -5.10
N TYR A 188 8.92 -1.60 -6.29
CA TYR A 188 9.70 -0.67 -7.12
C TYR A 188 8.83 0.48 -7.62
N VAL A 189 7.57 0.19 -8.00
CA VAL A 189 6.59 1.24 -8.31
C VAL A 189 6.39 2.16 -7.11
N ALA A 190 6.16 1.58 -5.92
CA ALA A 190 5.98 2.35 -4.69
C ALA A 190 7.23 3.18 -4.32
N MET A 191 8.44 2.67 -4.56
CA MET A 191 9.68 3.44 -4.36
C MET A 191 9.74 4.65 -5.29
N ARG A 192 9.42 4.47 -6.58
CA ARG A 192 9.41 5.54 -7.58
C ARG A 192 8.36 6.61 -7.27
N GLU A 193 7.15 6.19 -6.90
CA GLU A 193 6.05 7.11 -6.58
C GLU A 193 6.28 7.92 -5.29
N ALA A 194 7.00 7.35 -4.33
CA ALA A 194 7.29 8.00 -3.05
C ALA A 194 8.62 8.76 -3.02
N LEU A 195 9.34 8.79 -4.15
CA LEU A 195 10.66 9.43 -4.23
C LEU A 195 10.56 10.94 -4.04
N GLY A 196 11.32 11.48 -3.11
CA GLY A 196 11.50 12.92 -2.96
C GLY A 196 12.47 13.51 -3.99
N ASN A 197 12.47 14.83 -4.14
CA ASN A 197 13.33 15.55 -5.09
C ASN A 197 14.83 15.34 -4.83
N ASP A 198 15.20 14.90 -3.64
CA ASP A 198 16.58 14.61 -3.22
C ASP A 198 16.97 13.13 -3.39
N GLY A 199 16.13 12.34 -4.08
CA GLY A 199 16.36 10.92 -4.32
C GLY A 199 16.13 10.04 -3.09
N ARG A 200 15.40 10.51 -2.08
CA ARG A 200 15.12 9.76 -0.84
C ARG A 200 13.64 9.48 -0.67
N VAL A 201 13.34 8.31 -0.12
CA VAL A 201 11.98 7.94 0.31
C VAL A 201 11.90 8.07 1.83
N ARG A 202 10.83 8.70 2.31
CA ARG A 202 10.59 9.03 3.72
C ARG A 202 9.38 8.27 4.28
N GLY A 203 9.29 8.19 5.62
CA GLY A 203 8.18 7.52 6.29
C GLY A 203 8.20 5.99 6.15
N LEU A 204 9.37 5.41 5.97
CA LEU A 204 9.56 3.97 5.79
C LEU A 204 9.53 3.17 7.08
N LEU A 205 9.67 3.83 8.23
CA LEU A 205 9.75 3.20 9.54
C LEU A 205 8.61 3.65 10.42
N GLN A 206 8.12 2.76 11.25
CA GLN A 206 7.15 3.07 12.31
C GLN A 206 7.68 2.60 13.64
N PHE A 207 7.91 3.54 14.53
CA PHE A 207 8.21 3.27 15.94
C PHE A 207 7.08 2.45 16.57
N TYR A 208 7.44 1.41 17.33
CA TYR A 208 6.49 0.50 17.98
C TYR A 208 5.48 -0.15 17.01
N GLY A 209 5.82 -0.29 15.73
CA GLY A 209 4.92 -0.83 14.70
C GLY A 209 4.51 -2.29 14.95
N ALA A 210 5.37 -3.08 15.58
CA ALA A 210 5.06 -4.42 16.07
C ALA A 210 4.60 -4.35 17.53
N ASN A 211 3.33 -4.08 17.76
CA ASN A 211 2.73 -3.74 19.06
C ASN A 211 3.05 -4.70 20.23
N ARG A 212 3.23 -6.00 19.95
CA ARG A 212 3.52 -6.99 21.00
C ARG A 212 4.97 -6.99 21.47
N THR A 213 5.90 -6.56 20.62
CA THR A 213 7.34 -6.69 20.86
C THR A 213 8.06 -5.34 20.91
N GLY A 214 7.36 -4.23 20.64
CA GLY A 214 7.96 -2.90 20.58
C GLY A 214 8.92 -2.66 19.42
N ARG A 215 9.05 -3.61 18.46
CA ARG A 215 9.96 -3.45 17.34
C ARG A 215 9.46 -2.43 16.33
N TRP A 216 10.37 -1.80 15.61
CA TRP A 216 10.04 -1.03 14.41
C TRP A 216 9.35 -1.92 13.37
N ALA A 217 8.37 -1.38 12.69
CA ALA A 217 7.78 -2.00 11.50
C ALA A 217 8.14 -1.19 10.26
N GLY A 218 8.46 -1.88 9.16
CA GLY A 218 8.59 -1.26 7.86
C GLY A 218 7.23 -0.80 7.33
N ARG A 219 7.22 0.35 6.65
CA ARG A 219 6.07 0.92 5.94
C ARG A 219 6.43 1.09 4.47
N LEU A 220 5.41 1.19 3.62
CA LEU A 220 5.50 1.43 2.18
C LEU A 220 6.29 0.35 1.44
N VAL A 221 7.58 0.19 1.74
CA VAL A 221 8.46 -0.79 1.13
C VAL A 221 9.16 -1.59 2.20
N GLN A 222 8.88 -2.89 2.27
CA GLN A 222 9.62 -3.83 3.09
C GLN A 222 10.60 -4.61 2.21
N VAL A 223 11.91 -4.46 2.47
CA VAL A 223 12.93 -5.31 1.86
C VAL A 223 13.04 -6.57 2.71
N PRO A 224 12.82 -7.78 2.15
CA PRO A 224 12.98 -9.02 2.90
C PRO A 224 14.40 -9.15 3.45
N ILE A 225 14.52 -9.65 4.69
CA ILE A 225 15.83 -9.83 5.37
C ILE A 225 16.81 -10.69 4.53
N SER A 226 16.29 -11.61 3.72
CA SER A 226 17.07 -12.40 2.76
C SER A 226 17.84 -11.54 1.73
N THR A 227 17.29 -10.40 1.35
CA THR A 227 17.94 -9.48 0.40
C THR A 227 19.11 -8.71 1.05
N TRP A 228 19.04 -8.45 2.35
CA TRP A 228 20.12 -7.82 3.11
C TRP A 228 21.36 -8.72 3.21
N ARG A 229 21.19 -10.05 3.28
CA ARG A 229 22.31 -11.01 3.29
C ARG A 229 23.12 -10.98 1.99
N ILE A 230 22.48 -10.76 0.86
CA ILE A 230 23.16 -10.70 -0.45
C ILE A 230 24.00 -9.42 -0.55
N LEU A 231 23.48 -8.30 -0.06
CA LEU A 231 24.19 -7.00 -0.11
C LEU A 231 25.34 -6.92 0.87
N THR A 232 25.27 -7.60 2.03
CA THR A 232 26.33 -7.61 3.04
C THR A 232 27.44 -8.64 2.78
N THR A 233 27.16 -9.67 1.96
CA THR A 233 28.18 -10.68 1.58
C THR A 233 29.02 -10.28 0.37
N GLN A 234 28.61 -9.32 -0.44
CA GLN A 234 29.40 -8.77 -1.54
C GLN A 234 30.12 -7.46 -1.21
N GLY A 235 29.84 -6.85 -0.08
CA GLY A 235 30.48 -5.63 0.41
C GLY A 235 31.46 -5.93 1.55
N LYS A 236 32.61 -6.56 1.24
CA LYS A 236 33.80 -6.33 2.03
C LYS A 236 34.35 -4.97 1.59
N LEU A 237 34.11 -3.96 2.39
CA LEU A 237 34.96 -2.81 2.60
C LEU A 237 35.35 -2.78 4.06
#